data_d1a98b720444ebd2c8c462b174bbc9e3
#
_entry.id   d1a98b720444ebd2c8c462b174bbc9e3
#
_cell.length_a   1.000
_cell.length_b   1.000
_cell.length_c   1.000
_cell.angle_alpha   90.00
_cell.angle_beta   90.00
_cell.angle_gamma   90.00
#
_symmetry.space_group_name_H-M   'P 1'
#
loop_
_entity.id
_entity.type
_entity.pdbx_description
1 polymer ?
#
loop_
_entity_poly.entity_id
_entity_poly.type
_entity_poly.pdbx_seq_one_letter_code
_entity_poly.pdbx_strand_id
1 'polypeptide(L)'
;MWLDFYMFLTLASGIALAVWGWQLCSIHIPHREDTHRLRTARAILAASYYIHANPAFCELLNGGEADRNIIAVFTVAVAAYQSLLFTVTLLTFIQPLCVTRHRVRIQAGIVTVAVALFLFMALTSEECWVFFVALAVYAVQLVCYTLLFRR
;
A
#
# COMPACT_ATOMS: atom_id res chain seq x y z
N MET A 1 16.84 -17.22 17.93
CA MET A 1 16.52 -16.06 18.79
C MET A 1 16.20 -14.79 17.98
N TRP A 2 17.11 -14.23 17.16
CA TRP A 2 16.80 -13.04 16.34
C TRP A 2 15.75 -13.31 15.26
N LEU A 3 15.77 -14.46 14.60
CA LEU A 3 14.80 -14.85 13.60
C LEU A 3 13.40 -14.99 14.20
N ASP A 4 13.30 -15.61 15.38
CA ASP A 4 12.02 -15.80 16.08
C ASP A 4 11.43 -14.46 16.50
N PHE A 5 12.27 -13.52 16.97
CA PHE A 5 11.83 -12.18 17.32
C PHE A 5 11.35 -11.38 16.10
N TYR A 6 12.06 -11.48 14.97
CA TYR A 6 11.64 -10.86 13.72
C TYR A 6 10.30 -11.41 13.25
N MET A 7 10.13 -12.74 13.21
CA MET A 7 8.87 -13.39 12.83
C MET A 7 7.72 -12.99 13.75
N PHE A 8 7.99 -12.86 15.05
CA PHE A 8 7.00 -12.37 16.02
C PHE A 8 6.58 -10.93 15.72
N LEU A 9 7.52 -10.01 15.44
CA LEU A 9 7.19 -8.63 15.08
C LEU A 9 6.41 -8.54 13.79
N THR A 10 6.78 -9.34 12.79
CA THR A 10 6.09 -9.41 11.49
C THR A 10 4.65 -9.88 11.69
N LEU A 11 4.44 -10.93 12.48
CA LEU A 11 3.10 -11.42 12.82
C LEU A 11 2.29 -10.36 13.57
N ALA A 12 2.87 -9.76 14.59
CA ALA A 12 2.20 -8.74 15.41
C ALA A 12 1.78 -7.53 14.55
N SER A 13 2.66 -7.07 13.65
CA SER A 13 2.35 -5.96 12.74
C SER A 13 1.24 -6.32 11.76
N GLY A 14 1.27 -7.51 11.17
CA GLY A 14 0.24 -8.01 10.26
C GLY A 14 -1.12 -8.10 10.93
N ILE A 15 -1.17 -8.66 12.16
CA ILE A 15 -2.42 -8.74 12.94
C ILE A 15 -2.93 -7.34 13.30
N ALA A 16 -2.06 -6.43 13.76
CA ALA A 16 -2.46 -5.06 14.10
C ALA A 16 -3.08 -4.33 12.91
N LEU A 17 -2.48 -4.44 11.72
CA LEU A 17 -2.99 -3.86 10.49
C LEU A 17 -4.35 -4.48 10.10
N ALA A 18 -4.49 -5.80 10.20
CA ALA A 18 -5.74 -6.49 9.91
C ALA A 18 -6.86 -6.07 10.88
N VAL A 19 -6.55 -5.91 12.17
CA VAL A 19 -7.48 -5.44 13.19
C VAL A 19 -7.92 -4.00 12.92
N TRP A 20 -7.02 -3.11 12.55
CA TRP A 20 -7.38 -1.74 12.16
C TRP A 20 -8.25 -1.70 10.91
N GLY A 21 -7.95 -2.51 9.91
CA GLY A 21 -8.82 -2.67 8.74
C GLY A 21 -10.22 -3.13 9.12
N TRP A 22 -10.31 -4.11 10.02
CA TRP A 22 -11.59 -4.61 10.56
C TRP A 22 -12.36 -3.54 11.33
N GLN A 23 -11.69 -2.81 12.23
CA GLN A 23 -12.31 -1.71 12.97
C GLN A 23 -12.89 -0.66 12.04
N LEU A 24 -12.15 -0.26 10.99
CA LEU A 24 -12.67 0.67 9.99
C LEU A 24 -13.90 0.14 9.26
N CYS A 25 -13.95 -1.15 8.93
CA CYS A 25 -15.14 -1.77 8.34
C CYS A 25 -16.33 -1.77 9.30
N SER A 26 -16.09 -1.93 10.60
CA SER A 26 -17.12 -2.03 11.63
C SER A 26 -17.75 -0.68 12.01
N ILE A 27 -17.12 0.45 11.66
CA ILE A 27 -17.69 1.77 11.91
C ILE A 27 -18.97 1.94 11.10
N HIS A 28 -20.09 2.11 11.78
CA HIS A 28 -21.37 2.36 11.13
C HIS A 28 -21.50 3.81 10.67
N ILE A 29 -21.53 4.03 9.35
CA ILE A 29 -21.81 5.34 8.76
C ILE A 29 -23.23 5.30 8.16
N PRO A 30 -24.16 6.15 8.62
CA PRO A 30 -25.54 6.13 8.13
C PRO A 30 -25.59 6.41 6.62
N HIS A 31 -26.59 5.80 5.97
CA HIS A 31 -26.82 5.93 4.52
C HIS A 31 -27.53 7.25 4.19
N ARG A 32 -26.75 8.35 4.14
CA ARG A 32 -27.22 9.65 3.64
C ARG A 32 -26.39 10.03 2.40
N GLU A 33 -26.92 10.87 1.53
CA GLU A 33 -26.20 11.34 0.34
C GLU A 33 -24.89 12.05 0.72
N ASP A 34 -24.92 12.87 1.77
CA ASP A 34 -23.74 13.60 2.27
C ASP A 34 -22.63 12.68 2.81
N THR A 35 -22.96 11.43 3.18
CA THR A 35 -22.00 10.48 3.77
C THR A 35 -21.40 9.52 2.76
N HIS A 36 -21.76 9.61 1.47
CA HIS A 36 -21.22 8.71 0.43
C HIS A 36 -19.70 8.81 0.33
N ARG A 37 -19.12 10.02 0.39
CA ARG A 37 -17.66 10.22 0.35
C ARG A 37 -16.97 9.60 1.56
N LEU A 38 -17.54 9.75 2.76
CA LEU A 38 -17.02 9.13 3.98
C LEU A 38 -17.00 7.60 3.90
N ARG A 39 -18.06 6.99 3.37
CA ARG A 39 -18.13 5.54 3.18
C ARG A 39 -17.10 5.04 2.18
N THR A 40 -16.95 5.75 1.05
CA THR A 40 -15.95 5.41 0.04
C THR A 40 -14.55 5.53 0.61
N ALA A 41 -14.23 6.63 1.30
CA ALA A 41 -12.93 6.85 1.93
C ALA A 41 -12.61 5.78 2.98
N ARG A 42 -13.60 5.42 3.82
CA ARG A 42 -13.48 4.33 4.79
C ARG A 42 -13.16 3.00 4.13
N ALA A 43 -13.89 2.65 3.06
CA ALA A 43 -13.67 1.40 2.35
C ALA A 43 -12.27 1.34 1.71
N ILE A 44 -11.83 2.44 1.09
CA ILE A 44 -10.48 2.54 0.51
C ILE A 44 -9.42 2.41 1.60
N LEU A 45 -9.62 3.08 2.74
CA LEU A 45 -8.67 3.04 3.85
C LEU A 45 -8.60 1.63 4.48
N ALA A 46 -9.73 0.98 4.70
CA ALA A 46 -9.77 -0.40 5.19
C ALA A 46 -9.06 -1.36 4.23
N ALA A 47 -9.33 -1.23 2.92
CA ALA A 47 -8.64 -2.02 1.89
C ALA A 47 -7.13 -1.79 1.92
N SER A 48 -6.67 -0.54 2.14
CA SER A 48 -5.24 -0.23 2.22
C SER A 48 -4.55 -0.92 3.40
N TYR A 49 -5.21 -1.02 4.56
CA TYR A 49 -4.68 -1.75 5.71
C TYR A 49 -4.58 -3.26 5.45
N TYR A 50 -5.59 -3.87 4.82
CA TYR A 50 -5.53 -5.29 4.45
C TYR A 50 -4.43 -5.58 3.41
N ILE A 51 -4.28 -4.71 2.42
CA ILE A 51 -3.20 -4.82 1.43
C ILE A 51 -1.84 -4.75 2.12
N HIS A 52 -1.68 -3.84 3.10
CA HIS A 52 -0.41 -3.67 3.82
C HIS A 52 -0.12 -4.82 4.79
N ALA A 53 -1.12 -5.51 5.31
CA ALA A 53 -0.95 -6.70 6.13
C ALA A 53 -0.46 -7.93 5.32
N ASN A 54 -0.71 -7.95 4.01
CA ASN A 54 -0.48 -9.10 3.14
C ASN A 54 0.99 -9.57 3.11
N PRO A 55 2.03 -8.71 2.96
CA PRO A 55 3.42 -9.14 2.97
C PRO A 55 3.80 -9.91 4.23
N ALA A 56 3.33 -9.45 5.41
CA ALA A 56 3.60 -10.11 6.67
C ALA A 56 3.05 -11.55 6.71
N PHE A 57 1.83 -11.74 6.23
CA PHE A 57 1.22 -13.08 6.15
C PHE A 57 1.87 -13.96 5.09
N CYS A 58 2.25 -13.40 3.93
CA CYS A 58 2.98 -14.15 2.90
C CYS A 58 4.33 -14.64 3.41
N GLU A 59 5.07 -13.81 4.14
CA GLU A 59 6.35 -14.17 4.72
C GLU A 59 6.22 -15.30 5.76
N LEU A 60 5.19 -15.23 6.60
CA LEU A 60 4.88 -16.26 7.59
C LEU A 60 4.50 -17.59 6.94
N LEU A 61 3.65 -17.57 5.90
CA LEU A 61 3.23 -18.77 5.20
C LEU A 61 4.39 -19.48 4.49
N ASN A 62 5.39 -18.73 4.04
CA ASN A 62 6.59 -19.28 3.42
C ASN A 62 7.67 -19.69 4.45
N GLY A 63 7.37 -19.66 5.76
CA GLY A 63 8.30 -20.07 6.81
C GLY A 63 9.60 -19.25 6.89
N GLY A 64 9.62 -18.05 6.29
CA GLY A 64 10.83 -17.21 6.21
C GLY A 64 11.86 -17.67 5.16
N GLU A 65 11.56 -18.70 4.36
CA GLU A 65 12.45 -19.23 3.32
C GLU A 65 12.28 -18.51 1.96
N ALA A 66 11.33 -17.60 1.84
CA ALA A 66 11.11 -16.87 0.61
C ALA A 66 12.31 -15.97 0.27
N ASP A 67 12.58 -15.83 -1.03
CA ASP A 67 13.64 -14.97 -1.52
C ASP A 67 13.45 -13.53 -0.98
N ARG A 68 14.43 -13.07 -0.20
CA ARG A 68 14.40 -11.76 0.48
C ARG A 68 14.24 -10.61 -0.50
N ASN A 69 14.77 -10.73 -1.72
CA ASN A 69 14.64 -9.70 -2.75
C ASN A 69 13.21 -9.59 -3.24
N ILE A 70 12.54 -10.71 -3.48
CA ILE A 70 11.15 -10.73 -3.92
C ILE A 70 10.23 -10.14 -2.84
N ILE A 71 10.41 -10.54 -1.58
CA ILE A 71 9.62 -10.00 -0.45
C ILE A 71 9.87 -8.50 -0.29
N ALA A 72 11.12 -8.05 -0.37
CA ALA A 72 11.47 -6.64 -0.25
C ALA A 72 10.81 -5.80 -1.36
N VAL A 73 10.90 -6.24 -2.62
CA VAL A 73 10.25 -5.55 -3.75
C VAL A 73 8.73 -5.60 -3.61
N PHE A 74 8.16 -6.73 -3.18
CA PHE A 74 6.73 -6.85 -2.92
C PHE A 74 6.25 -5.89 -1.83
N THR A 75 7.03 -5.74 -0.75
CA THR A 75 6.72 -4.78 0.33
C THR A 75 6.71 -3.34 -0.18
N VAL A 76 7.70 -2.96 -1.02
CA VAL A 76 7.72 -1.63 -1.66
C VAL A 76 6.53 -1.44 -2.60
N ALA A 77 6.15 -2.47 -3.34
CA ALA A 77 4.98 -2.46 -4.22
C ALA A 77 3.68 -2.20 -3.43
N VAL A 78 3.50 -2.91 -2.32
CA VAL A 78 2.35 -2.72 -1.42
C VAL A 78 2.34 -1.32 -0.84
N ALA A 79 3.49 -0.80 -0.40
CA ALA A 79 3.62 0.56 0.11
C ALA A 79 3.27 1.61 -0.95
N ALA A 80 3.65 1.40 -2.21
CA ALA A 80 3.30 2.28 -3.33
C ALA A 80 1.79 2.34 -3.58
N TYR A 81 1.09 1.19 -3.56
CA TYR A 81 -0.36 1.17 -3.66
C TYR A 81 -1.05 1.80 -2.45
N GLN A 82 -0.54 1.55 -1.25
CA GLN A 82 -1.08 2.14 -0.03
C GLN A 82 -0.97 3.67 -0.05
N SER A 83 0.18 4.21 -0.46
CA SER A 83 0.38 5.65 -0.57
C SER A 83 -0.55 6.28 -1.61
N LEU A 84 -0.80 5.61 -2.74
CA LEU A 84 -1.78 6.03 -3.73
C LEU A 84 -3.20 6.07 -3.14
N LEU A 85 -3.64 4.99 -2.50
CA LEU A 85 -4.98 4.90 -1.91
C LEU A 85 -5.18 5.92 -0.80
N PHE A 86 -4.18 6.12 0.04
CA PHE A 86 -4.22 7.11 1.12
C PHE A 86 -4.29 8.53 0.56
N THR A 87 -3.49 8.85 -0.45
CA THR A 87 -3.50 10.14 -1.14
C THR A 87 -4.85 10.44 -1.79
N VAL A 88 -5.43 9.45 -2.50
CA VAL A 88 -6.76 9.58 -3.10
C VAL A 88 -7.82 9.84 -2.04
N THR A 89 -7.75 9.13 -0.91
CA THR A 89 -8.68 9.31 0.21
C THR A 89 -8.60 10.72 0.77
N LEU A 90 -7.40 11.21 1.08
CA LEU A 90 -7.20 12.55 1.62
C LEU A 90 -7.63 13.63 0.64
N LEU A 91 -7.25 13.54 -0.64
CA LEU A 91 -7.66 14.49 -1.68
C LEU A 91 -9.18 14.54 -1.86
N THR A 92 -9.88 13.42 -1.67
CA THR A 92 -11.35 13.38 -1.74
C THR A 92 -11.99 14.27 -0.67
N PHE A 93 -11.32 14.46 0.47
CA PHE A 93 -11.79 15.35 1.53
C PHE A 93 -11.34 16.80 1.34
N ILE A 94 -10.06 17.01 0.99
CA ILE A 94 -9.44 18.34 0.96
C ILE A 94 -9.76 19.07 -0.34
N GLN A 95 -9.65 18.38 -1.48
CA GLN A 95 -9.82 18.94 -2.81
C GLN A 95 -10.62 18.00 -3.72
N PRO A 96 -11.93 17.86 -3.51
CA PRO A 96 -12.74 16.89 -4.24
C PRO A 96 -12.77 17.13 -5.76
N LEU A 97 -12.56 18.35 -6.23
CA LEU A 97 -12.50 18.70 -7.65
C LEU A 97 -11.24 18.17 -8.34
N CYS A 98 -10.15 17.93 -7.60
CA CYS A 98 -8.91 17.40 -8.15
C CYS A 98 -8.95 15.88 -8.34
N VAL A 99 -9.85 15.18 -7.64
CA VAL A 99 -9.99 13.71 -7.69
C VAL A 99 -10.96 13.33 -8.80
N THR A 100 -10.49 13.33 -10.05
CA THR A 100 -11.26 12.81 -11.16
C THR A 100 -10.97 11.33 -11.36
N ARG A 101 -11.99 10.53 -11.74
CA ARG A 101 -11.83 9.10 -12.01
C ARG A 101 -10.74 8.82 -13.05
N HIS A 102 -10.57 9.73 -14.02
CA HIS A 102 -9.55 9.61 -15.05
C HIS A 102 -8.13 9.75 -14.46
N ARG A 103 -7.88 10.75 -13.63
CA ARG A 103 -6.57 10.95 -12.97
C ARG A 103 -6.20 9.78 -12.06
N VAL A 104 -7.16 9.30 -11.28
CA VAL A 104 -6.94 8.13 -10.38
C VAL A 104 -6.60 6.88 -11.20
N ARG A 105 -7.29 6.63 -12.32
CA ARG A 105 -6.98 5.49 -13.20
C ARG A 105 -5.60 5.59 -13.84
N ILE A 106 -5.20 6.78 -14.29
CA ILE A 106 -3.85 6.99 -14.85
C ILE A 106 -2.79 6.73 -13.80
N GLN A 107 -2.94 7.29 -12.58
CA GLN A 107 -1.99 7.08 -11.50
C GLN A 107 -1.93 5.60 -11.08
N ALA A 108 -3.08 4.94 -10.94
CA ALA A 108 -3.12 3.52 -10.65
C ALA A 108 -2.45 2.70 -11.76
N GLY A 109 -2.66 3.06 -13.02
CA GLY A 109 -2.01 2.42 -14.17
C GLY A 109 -0.48 2.57 -14.13
N ILE A 110 0.02 3.78 -13.84
CA ILE A 110 1.47 4.04 -13.72
C ILE A 110 2.08 3.20 -12.59
N VAL A 111 1.43 3.20 -11.41
CA VAL A 111 1.90 2.40 -10.26
C VAL A 111 1.87 0.91 -10.60
N THR A 112 0.81 0.42 -11.25
CA THR A 112 0.69 -0.99 -11.63
C THR A 112 1.78 -1.41 -12.62
N VAL A 113 2.06 -0.60 -13.64
CA VAL A 113 3.13 -0.88 -14.61
C VAL A 113 4.49 -0.88 -13.93
N ALA A 114 4.77 0.11 -13.07
CA ALA A 114 6.02 0.17 -12.31
C ALA A 114 6.18 -1.05 -11.40
N VAL A 115 5.15 -1.42 -10.65
CA VAL A 115 5.16 -2.61 -9.78
C VAL A 115 5.39 -3.89 -10.57
N ALA A 116 4.69 -4.06 -11.71
CA ALA A 116 4.87 -5.25 -12.56
C ALA A 116 6.29 -5.36 -13.10
N LEU A 117 6.88 -4.23 -13.53
CA LEU A 117 8.27 -4.20 -14.00
C LEU A 117 9.26 -4.57 -12.89
N PHE A 118 9.12 -3.99 -11.69
CA PHE A 118 10.01 -4.28 -10.58
C PHE A 118 9.88 -5.71 -10.06
N LEU A 119 8.67 -6.26 -10.00
CA LEU A 119 8.46 -7.67 -9.67
C LEU A 119 9.06 -8.59 -10.73
N PHE A 120 8.89 -8.28 -12.01
CA PHE A 120 9.52 -9.05 -13.07
C PHE A 120 11.05 -8.99 -12.97
N MET A 121 11.63 -7.83 -12.72
CA MET A 121 13.08 -7.69 -12.53
C MET A 121 13.56 -8.43 -11.28
N ALA A 122 12.81 -8.44 -10.19
CA ALA A 122 13.15 -9.17 -8.96
C ALA A 122 13.11 -10.69 -9.18
N LEU A 123 12.22 -11.18 -10.04
CA LEU A 123 12.14 -12.60 -10.39
C LEU A 123 13.23 -13.06 -11.36
N THR A 124 13.79 -12.14 -12.16
CA THR A 124 14.80 -12.45 -13.18
C THR A 124 16.24 -12.11 -12.75
N SER A 125 16.40 -11.32 -11.70
CA SER A 125 17.71 -10.84 -11.21
C SER A 125 17.89 -11.24 -9.76
N GLU A 126 18.99 -11.90 -9.44
CA GLU A 126 19.38 -12.23 -8.06
C GLU A 126 20.01 -11.03 -7.32
N GLU A 127 20.16 -9.88 -7.98
CA GLU A 127 20.87 -8.74 -7.44
C GLU A 127 19.98 -7.80 -6.62
N CYS A 128 20.46 -7.36 -5.48
CA CYS A 128 19.75 -6.46 -4.56
C CYS A 128 19.50 -5.04 -5.11
N TRP A 129 20.11 -4.65 -6.24
CA TRP A 129 19.97 -3.29 -6.78
C TRP A 129 18.53 -2.96 -7.22
N VAL A 130 17.76 -3.97 -7.61
CA VAL A 130 16.33 -3.82 -8.00
C VAL A 130 15.53 -3.23 -6.85
N PHE A 131 15.77 -3.70 -5.62
CA PHE A 131 15.14 -3.14 -4.43
C PHE A 131 15.47 -1.66 -4.23
N PHE A 132 16.74 -1.26 -4.37
CA PHE A 132 17.14 0.13 -4.19
C PHE A 132 16.54 1.06 -5.23
N VAL A 133 16.44 0.61 -6.49
CA VAL A 133 15.78 1.37 -7.56
C VAL A 133 14.28 1.49 -7.29
N ALA A 134 13.62 0.40 -6.90
CA ALA A 134 12.20 0.43 -6.53
C ALA A 134 11.93 1.39 -5.36
N LEU A 135 12.80 1.37 -4.33
CA LEU A 135 12.72 2.27 -3.20
C LEU A 135 12.92 3.74 -3.61
N ALA A 136 13.87 4.02 -4.50
CA ALA A 136 14.09 5.37 -5.02
C ALA A 136 12.87 5.89 -5.80
N VAL A 137 12.28 5.07 -6.67
CA VAL A 137 11.06 5.42 -7.41
C VAL A 137 9.89 5.66 -6.45
N TYR A 138 9.75 4.84 -5.42
CA TYR A 138 8.75 5.03 -4.38
C TYR A 138 8.96 6.35 -3.61
N ALA A 139 10.20 6.69 -3.25
CA ALA A 139 10.52 7.96 -2.61
C ALA A 139 10.12 9.17 -3.49
N VAL A 140 10.39 9.11 -4.80
CA VAL A 140 9.95 10.13 -5.76
C VAL A 140 8.41 10.22 -5.80
N GLN A 141 7.71 9.10 -5.78
CA GLN A 141 6.24 9.07 -5.72
C GLN A 141 5.73 9.80 -4.47
N LEU A 142 6.31 9.55 -3.29
CA LEU A 142 5.94 10.23 -2.04
C LEU A 142 6.17 11.73 -2.11
N VAL A 143 7.29 12.18 -2.68
CA VAL A 143 7.59 13.60 -2.89
C VAL A 143 6.54 14.22 -3.81
N CYS A 144 6.21 13.58 -4.93
CA CYS A 144 5.18 14.06 -5.84
C CYS A 144 3.81 14.20 -5.16
N TYR A 145 3.42 13.23 -4.33
CA TYR A 145 2.17 13.29 -3.58
C TYR A 145 2.18 14.41 -2.53
N THR A 146 3.30 14.60 -1.83
CA THR A 146 3.45 15.70 -0.87
C THR A 146 3.32 17.06 -1.54
N LEU A 147 3.88 17.23 -2.75
CA LEU A 147 3.76 18.46 -3.52
C LEU A 147 2.32 18.72 -4.02
N LEU A 148 1.54 17.67 -4.28
CA LEU A 148 0.12 17.80 -4.64
C LEU A 148 -0.71 18.41 -3.52
N PHE A 149 -0.37 18.16 -2.24
CA PHE A 149 -1.07 18.75 -1.10
C PHE A 149 -0.71 20.23 -0.84
N ARG A 150 0.39 20.72 -1.40
CA ARG A 150 0.82 22.11 -1.25
C ARG A 150 0.14 23.08 -2.22
N ARG A 151 -0.54 22.58 -3.24
CA ARG A 151 -1.29 23.38 -4.23
C ARG A 151 -2.76 23.45 -3.89
#